data_cc8f0bc6955a5f7e11e5b438c644d595
#
_entry.id   cc8f0bc6955a5f7e11e5b438c644d595
#
_cell.length_a   1.000
_cell.length_b   1.000
_cell.length_c   1.000
_cell.angle_alpha   90.00
_cell.angle_beta   90.00
_cell.angle_gamma   90.00
#
_symmetry.space_group_name_H-M   'P 1'
#
loop_
_entity.id
_entity.type
_entity.pdbx_description
1 polymer ?
#
loop_
_entity_poly.entity_id
_entity_poly.type
_entity_poly.pdbx_seq_one_letter_code
_entity_poly.pdbx_strand_id
1 'polypeptide(L)'
;MRDPFANPNNSEARPTQGMAVDVGFTLDWVSAEARHRECLFLPWLEPERDRWPGDLGAALRGWGAGAAHKASREAAAALVPQGEPDRVLELPASAFNRDLRRHRRVEPRAGRFYPRAFLAGHAGIEAGDRELFRIGALEGDHLVADLNHPLAGHDLRLQARVMARHEVGRDDERAVDVARLLTARGPGMQARWRGRPTDFWVDGALGREDPESDAVFYAAPRRVHHLDATARAEIAALYGACIPPGARVLDLMSSWESHLDRVEAPEAVIGLGMNAEELADNPRLTSSLVHDLNLRPELPYAAASFDAVVCTASVEYLTQPEAVFRAVREVLRPDGVFMVTFSDRCFPTKAIAAWEPLYDFERMGLVLDVFLRAGFVDLSTFSLRGLPRPPDDPYAGRLGHADPVFAVWGRRP
;
A
#
# COMPACT_ATOMS: atom_id res chain seq x y z
N MET A 1 -2.94 -9.12 -12.31
CA MET A 1 -3.33 -7.92 -11.53
C MET A 1 -4.03 -6.92 -12.45
N ARG A 2 -5.12 -6.30 -12.01
CA ARG A 2 -5.89 -5.30 -12.77
C ARG A 2 -5.06 -4.04 -13.05
N ASP A 3 -5.37 -3.35 -14.17
CA ASP A 3 -4.90 -2.00 -14.47
C ASP A 3 -5.99 -1.01 -14.03
N PRO A 4 -5.78 -0.22 -12.96
CA PRO A 4 -6.79 0.71 -12.43
C PRO A 4 -7.05 1.90 -13.37
N PHE A 5 -6.17 2.12 -14.35
CA PHE A 5 -6.29 3.21 -15.32
C PHE A 5 -6.98 2.80 -16.63
N ALA A 6 -7.46 1.55 -16.74
CA ALA A 6 -8.20 1.07 -17.91
C ALA A 6 -9.61 1.71 -17.96
N ASN A 7 -9.77 2.78 -18.72
CA ASN A 7 -11.08 3.37 -19.02
C ASN A 7 -11.40 3.23 -20.53
N PRO A 8 -12.58 2.71 -20.92
CA PRO A 8 -12.93 2.49 -22.33
C PRO A 8 -13.30 3.75 -23.13
N ASN A 9 -13.44 4.92 -22.52
CA ASN A 9 -14.00 6.11 -23.16
C ASN A 9 -12.99 7.26 -23.30
N ASN A 10 -12.03 7.20 -24.24
CA ASN A 10 -11.23 8.38 -24.55
C ASN A 10 -11.01 8.58 -26.05
N SER A 11 -11.19 9.84 -26.50
CA SER A 11 -11.05 10.29 -27.88
C SER A 11 -9.58 10.41 -28.33
N GLU A 12 -9.31 10.03 -29.58
CA GLU A 12 -8.01 10.10 -30.24
C GLU A 12 -7.61 11.54 -30.64
N ALA A 13 -7.09 12.33 -29.72
CA ALA A 13 -6.40 13.56 -30.08
C ALA A 13 -4.87 13.37 -30.02
N ARG A 14 -4.14 13.73 -31.07
CA ARG A 14 -2.66 13.73 -31.08
C ARG A 14 -2.11 14.96 -30.34
N PRO A 15 -0.93 14.85 -29.68
CA PRO A 15 -0.35 15.98 -28.96
C PRO A 15 0.09 17.09 -29.93
N THR A 16 -0.23 18.32 -29.57
CA THR A 16 0.37 19.54 -30.11
C THR A 16 1.41 20.07 -29.13
N GLN A 17 2.35 20.87 -29.62
CA GLN A 17 3.37 21.54 -28.80
C GLN A 17 2.73 22.39 -27.68
N GLY A 18 3.25 22.33 -26.43
CA GLY A 18 2.71 23.09 -25.30
C GLY A 18 1.53 22.40 -24.58
N MET A 19 1.53 21.09 -24.49
CA MET A 19 0.48 20.33 -23.79
C MET A 19 1.00 19.68 -22.51
N ALA A 20 0.20 19.76 -21.44
CA ALA A 20 0.33 18.92 -20.27
C ALA A 20 -0.54 17.65 -20.40
N VAL A 21 -0.15 16.61 -19.72
CA VAL A 21 -0.84 15.32 -19.71
C VAL A 21 -1.03 14.79 -18.29
N ASP A 22 -2.18 14.19 -18.05
CA ASP A 22 -2.39 13.36 -16.87
C ASP A 22 -1.97 11.93 -17.21
N VAL A 23 -1.15 11.33 -16.37
CA VAL A 23 -0.58 10.01 -16.64
C VAL A 23 -0.81 9.08 -15.45
N GLY A 24 -1.39 7.91 -15.73
CA GLY A 24 -1.42 6.76 -14.84
C GLY A 24 -0.20 5.87 -15.11
N PHE A 25 0.62 5.66 -14.08
CA PHE A 25 1.79 4.79 -14.13
C PHE A 25 1.53 3.49 -13.39
N THR A 26 1.98 2.38 -13.95
CA THR A 26 1.98 1.07 -13.31
C THR A 26 3.40 0.52 -13.32
N LEU A 27 3.95 0.26 -12.14
CA LEU A 27 5.26 -0.33 -11.91
C LEU A 27 5.08 -1.73 -11.35
N ASP A 28 5.50 -2.73 -12.10
CA ASP A 28 5.53 -4.14 -11.68
C ASP A 28 6.97 -4.57 -11.40
N TRP A 29 7.15 -5.29 -10.29
CA TRP A 29 8.43 -5.88 -9.91
C TRP A 29 8.21 -7.08 -8.97
N VAL A 30 9.27 -7.84 -8.65
CA VAL A 30 9.21 -9.05 -7.84
C VAL A 30 10.29 -9.01 -6.78
N SER A 31 9.94 -9.36 -5.54
CA SER A 31 10.89 -9.70 -4.46
C SER A 31 10.96 -11.21 -4.27
N ALA A 32 11.74 -11.65 -3.29
CA ALA A 32 11.79 -13.05 -2.90
C ALA A 32 10.46 -13.54 -2.29
N GLU A 33 9.69 -12.62 -1.69
CA GLU A 33 8.49 -12.93 -0.93
C GLU A 33 7.20 -12.77 -1.73
N ALA A 34 7.15 -11.82 -2.68
CA ALA A 34 5.90 -11.42 -3.32
C ALA A 34 6.08 -10.82 -4.71
N ARG A 35 4.97 -10.77 -5.46
CA ARG A 35 4.82 -9.92 -6.65
C ARG A 35 4.24 -8.58 -6.25
N HIS A 36 4.78 -7.50 -6.80
CA HIS A 36 4.40 -6.14 -6.43
C HIS A 36 3.87 -5.39 -7.64
N ARG A 37 2.78 -4.67 -7.46
CA ARG A 37 2.24 -3.71 -8.42
C ARG A 37 1.98 -2.39 -7.73
N GLU A 38 2.56 -1.32 -8.26
CA GLU A 38 2.41 0.01 -7.73
C GLU A 38 1.88 0.94 -8.81
N CYS A 39 0.75 1.57 -8.52
CA CYS A 39 0.04 2.46 -9.43
C CYS A 39 0.08 3.88 -8.87
N LEU A 40 0.48 4.83 -9.73
CA LEU A 40 0.53 6.24 -9.38
C LEU A 40 -0.07 7.08 -10.49
N PHE A 41 -1.05 7.91 -10.15
CA PHE A 41 -1.57 8.92 -11.04
C PHE A 41 -0.82 10.25 -10.79
N LEU A 42 -0.31 10.85 -11.87
CA LEU A 42 0.33 12.16 -11.84
C LEU A 42 -0.37 13.08 -12.85
N PRO A 43 -1.00 14.16 -12.39
CA PRO A 43 -1.62 15.15 -13.26
C PRO A 43 -0.62 16.18 -13.77
N TRP A 44 -0.97 16.87 -14.85
CA TRP A 44 -0.30 18.06 -15.38
C TRP A 44 1.20 17.89 -15.68
N LEU A 45 1.64 16.72 -16.12
CA LEU A 45 3.01 16.49 -16.57
C LEU A 45 3.23 17.07 -17.97
N GLU A 46 4.36 17.73 -18.18
CA GLU A 46 4.73 18.30 -19.47
C GLU A 46 5.84 17.50 -20.11
N PRO A 47 5.56 16.77 -21.23
CA PRO A 47 6.54 15.91 -21.88
C PRO A 47 7.83 16.62 -22.36
N GLU A 48 7.78 17.94 -22.58
CA GLU A 48 8.91 18.74 -23.06
C GLU A 48 9.72 19.39 -21.94
N ARG A 49 9.05 19.76 -20.84
CA ARG A 49 9.67 20.47 -19.72
C ARG A 49 10.19 19.55 -18.63
N ASP A 50 9.42 18.51 -18.33
CA ASP A 50 9.70 17.66 -17.17
C ASP A 50 10.84 16.67 -17.46
N ARG A 51 11.53 16.25 -16.41
CA ARG A 51 12.61 15.26 -16.50
C ARG A 51 12.01 13.86 -16.43
N TRP A 52 12.16 13.13 -17.50
CA TRP A 52 11.60 11.79 -17.68
C TRP A 52 12.67 10.70 -17.59
N PRO A 53 12.35 9.51 -17.09
CA PRO A 53 13.27 8.39 -17.13
C PRO A 53 13.47 7.92 -18.57
N GLY A 54 14.74 7.87 -19.03
CA GLY A 54 15.11 7.43 -20.38
C GLY A 54 14.35 8.16 -21.48
N ASP A 55 13.80 7.40 -22.41
CA ASP A 55 13.07 7.88 -23.60
C ASP A 55 11.56 8.12 -23.36
N LEU A 56 11.06 7.94 -22.14
CA LEU A 56 9.62 7.94 -21.87
C LEU A 56 8.91 9.24 -22.24
N GLY A 57 9.53 10.40 -21.97
CA GLY A 57 8.96 11.71 -22.33
C GLY A 57 8.81 11.88 -23.84
N ALA A 58 9.79 11.40 -24.61
CA ALA A 58 9.72 11.42 -26.08
C ALA A 58 8.62 10.48 -26.61
N ALA A 59 8.48 9.30 -26.01
CA ALA A 59 7.46 8.32 -26.38
C ALA A 59 6.05 8.83 -26.10
N LEU A 60 5.81 9.50 -24.95
CA LEU A 60 4.52 10.06 -24.56
C LEU A 60 3.95 11.06 -25.59
N ARG A 61 4.81 11.78 -26.32
CA ARG A 61 4.38 12.71 -27.36
C ARG A 61 3.63 12.01 -28.51
N GLY A 62 3.99 10.75 -28.79
CA GLY A 62 3.36 9.95 -29.83
C GLY A 62 2.13 9.16 -29.40
N TRP A 63 1.84 9.10 -28.10
CA TRP A 63 0.77 8.23 -27.61
C TRP A 63 -0.60 8.92 -27.62
N GLY A 64 -1.63 8.22 -28.06
CA GLY A 64 -3.03 8.63 -27.93
C GLY A 64 -3.50 8.51 -26.47
N ALA A 65 -4.56 9.25 -26.11
CA ALA A 65 -5.21 9.08 -24.84
C ALA A 65 -5.90 7.69 -24.72
N GLY A 66 -5.92 7.13 -23.53
CA GLY A 66 -6.65 5.91 -23.21
C GLY A 66 -5.91 4.59 -23.41
N ALA A 67 -4.89 4.50 -24.27
CA ALA A 67 -4.11 3.27 -24.45
C ALA A 67 -3.01 3.13 -23.37
N ALA A 68 -2.82 1.93 -22.86
CA ALA A 68 -1.67 1.62 -22.02
C ALA A 68 -0.47 1.29 -22.91
N HIS A 69 0.66 1.90 -22.62
CA HIS A 69 1.91 1.65 -23.32
C HIS A 69 2.95 1.13 -22.35
N LYS A 70 3.69 0.10 -22.76
CA LYS A 70 4.88 -0.34 -22.03
C LYS A 70 6.00 0.67 -22.30
N ALA A 71 6.61 1.17 -21.25
CA ALA A 71 7.83 1.93 -21.35
C ALA A 71 8.96 1.05 -21.91
N SER A 72 9.96 1.65 -22.53
CA SER A 72 11.13 0.93 -22.98
C SER A 72 11.88 0.31 -21.78
N ARG A 73 12.73 -0.69 -22.08
CA ARG A 73 13.60 -1.27 -21.04
C ARG A 73 14.57 -0.20 -20.50
N GLU A 74 14.99 0.73 -21.33
CA GLU A 74 15.85 1.85 -20.96
C GLU A 74 15.14 2.79 -19.98
N ALA A 75 13.88 3.18 -20.27
CA ALA A 75 13.09 4.02 -19.37
C ALA A 75 12.83 3.34 -18.02
N ALA A 76 12.56 2.03 -18.00
CA ALA A 76 12.38 1.27 -16.78
C ALA A 76 13.69 1.17 -15.96
N ALA A 77 14.83 0.96 -16.62
CA ALA A 77 16.15 0.92 -15.97
C ALA A 77 16.60 2.30 -15.44
N ALA A 78 16.12 3.39 -16.04
CA ALA A 78 16.43 4.76 -15.62
C ALA A 78 15.57 5.24 -14.44
N LEU A 79 14.62 4.45 -13.96
CA LEU A 79 13.76 4.83 -12.81
C LEU A 79 14.55 5.00 -11.52
N VAL A 80 15.51 4.14 -11.27
CA VAL A 80 16.34 4.16 -10.07
C VAL A 80 17.81 3.97 -10.41
N PRO A 81 18.73 4.59 -9.65
CA PRO A 81 20.15 4.32 -9.81
C PRO A 81 20.47 2.83 -9.57
N GLN A 82 21.49 2.32 -10.19
CA GLN A 82 22.01 1.01 -9.87
C GLN A 82 22.53 0.98 -8.43
N GLY A 83 22.41 -0.17 -7.79
CA GLY A 83 22.93 -0.35 -6.44
C GLY A 83 24.47 -0.30 -6.42
N GLU A 84 25.01 0.47 -5.51
CA GLU A 84 26.45 0.68 -5.32
C GLU A 84 26.85 0.10 -3.96
N PRO A 85 27.85 -0.80 -3.90
CA PRO A 85 28.29 -1.41 -2.65
C PRO A 85 28.81 -0.39 -1.60
N ASP A 86 29.44 0.69 -2.05
CA ASP A 86 29.97 1.77 -1.20
C ASP A 86 28.89 2.66 -0.60
N ARG A 87 27.64 2.54 -1.04
CA ARG A 87 26.47 3.15 -0.42
C ARG A 87 25.85 2.30 0.69
N VAL A 88 26.45 1.18 1.03
CA VAL A 88 26.12 0.37 2.21
C VAL A 88 27.18 0.66 3.26
N LEU A 89 26.82 1.45 4.26
CA LEU A 89 27.74 1.93 5.30
C LEU A 89 27.71 1.01 6.51
N GLU A 90 28.87 0.68 7.04
CA GLU A 90 29.05 0.03 8.33
C GLU A 90 29.41 1.09 9.37
N LEU A 91 28.58 1.29 10.37
CA LEU A 91 28.68 2.37 11.33
C LEU A 91 28.50 1.85 12.76
N PRO A 92 29.04 2.52 13.78
CA PRO A 92 28.65 2.23 15.16
C PRO A 92 27.18 2.60 15.37
N ALA A 93 26.45 1.88 16.21
CA ALA A 93 25.04 2.15 16.49
C ALA A 93 24.80 3.56 17.08
N SER A 94 25.83 4.15 17.69
CA SER A 94 25.83 5.53 18.17
C SER A 94 25.81 6.59 17.06
N ALA A 95 26.11 6.22 15.80
CA ALA A 95 26.00 7.12 14.65
C ALA A 95 24.55 7.50 14.34
N PHE A 96 23.57 6.69 14.77
CA PHE A 96 22.16 7.01 14.62
C PHE A 96 21.71 8.01 15.70
N ASN A 97 21.37 9.22 15.31
CA ASN A 97 20.91 10.28 16.22
C ASN A 97 19.47 10.04 16.68
N ARG A 98 19.29 9.31 17.79
CA ARG A 98 17.98 8.96 18.35
C ARG A 98 17.13 10.16 18.74
N ASP A 99 17.76 11.28 19.04
CA ASP A 99 17.14 12.50 19.60
C ASP A 99 16.92 13.60 18.52
N LEU A 100 17.07 13.27 17.23
CA LEU A 100 16.89 14.20 16.12
C LEU A 100 15.49 14.88 16.15
N ARG A 101 14.47 14.16 16.59
CA ARG A 101 13.11 14.68 16.80
C ARG A 101 12.96 15.18 18.24
N ARG A 102 12.85 16.51 18.43
CA ARG A 102 12.85 17.20 19.75
C ARG A 102 11.88 16.61 20.80
N HIS A 103 10.79 15.96 20.39
CA HIS A 103 9.73 15.49 21.31
C HIS A 103 9.55 13.97 21.31
N ARG A 104 10.38 13.23 20.55
CA ARG A 104 10.25 11.78 20.45
C ARG A 104 11.61 11.16 20.16
N ARG A 105 12.10 10.36 21.07
CA ARG A 105 13.26 9.51 20.86
C ARG A 105 12.91 8.41 19.86
N VAL A 106 13.72 8.22 18.84
CA VAL A 106 13.53 7.22 17.78
C VAL A 106 14.56 6.13 17.94
N GLU A 107 14.12 4.91 18.17
CA GLU A 107 15.02 3.76 18.22
C GLU A 107 15.20 3.16 16.82
N PRO A 108 16.46 2.95 16.39
CA PRO A 108 16.74 2.30 15.12
C PRO A 108 16.33 0.83 15.15
N ARG A 109 15.80 0.32 14.03
CA ARG A 109 15.35 -1.07 13.89
C ARG A 109 15.77 -1.65 12.56
N ALA A 110 16.24 -2.89 12.57
CA ALA A 110 16.63 -3.59 11.34
C ALA A 110 15.47 -3.70 10.33
N GLY A 111 15.77 -3.49 9.09
CA GLY A 111 14.80 -3.52 7.99
C GLY A 111 13.97 -2.23 7.79
N ARG A 112 13.95 -1.31 8.77
CA ARG A 112 13.16 -0.08 8.76
C ARG A 112 13.84 1.07 8.01
N PHE A 113 13.02 2.01 7.53
CA PHE A 113 13.46 3.21 6.83
C PHE A 113 13.44 4.45 7.71
N TYR A 114 14.46 5.29 7.52
CA TYR A 114 14.63 6.55 8.24
C TYR A 114 15.17 7.63 7.29
N PRO A 115 14.87 8.93 7.53
CA PRO A 115 15.56 10.04 6.87
C PRO A 115 17.07 9.97 7.13
N ARG A 116 17.89 10.23 6.11
CA ARG A 116 19.35 10.23 6.24
C ARG A 116 19.86 11.20 7.29
N ALA A 117 19.12 12.28 7.57
CA ALA A 117 19.43 13.21 8.64
C ALA A 117 19.71 12.53 10.00
N PHE A 118 19.17 11.32 10.25
CA PHE A 118 19.50 10.54 11.46
C PHE A 118 20.96 10.05 11.50
N LEU A 119 21.67 10.10 10.36
CA LEU A 119 23.10 9.77 10.22
C LEU A 119 23.95 11.01 9.93
N ALA A 120 23.44 12.22 10.21
CA ALA A 120 24.16 13.47 9.94
C ALA A 120 25.56 13.50 10.54
N GLY A 121 26.54 13.98 9.77
CA GLY A 121 27.97 13.99 10.14
C GLY A 121 28.74 12.73 9.75
N HIS A 122 28.07 11.69 9.21
CA HIS A 122 28.69 10.48 8.68
C HIS A 122 28.59 10.44 7.16
N ALA A 123 29.63 9.98 6.47
CA ALA A 123 29.67 9.82 5.01
C ALA A 123 29.19 11.05 4.20
N GLY A 124 29.42 12.26 4.70
CA GLY A 124 28.99 13.49 4.03
C GLY A 124 27.48 13.81 4.13
N ILE A 125 26.73 13.07 4.96
CA ILE A 125 25.29 13.30 5.13
C ILE A 125 25.04 14.59 5.93
N GLU A 126 24.19 15.45 5.40
CA GLU A 126 23.83 16.72 6.04
C GLU A 126 22.64 16.56 7.00
N ALA A 127 22.54 17.45 7.99
CA ALA A 127 21.44 17.44 8.98
C ALA A 127 20.03 17.69 8.38
N GLY A 128 19.95 18.25 7.17
CA GLY A 128 18.71 18.51 6.45
C GLY A 128 18.32 17.45 5.43
N ASP A 129 19.09 16.37 5.28
CA ASP A 129 18.85 15.34 4.26
C ASP A 129 17.59 14.52 4.61
N ARG A 130 16.56 14.63 3.75
CA ARG A 130 15.27 13.96 3.90
C ARG A 130 15.14 12.70 3.06
N GLU A 131 16.15 12.39 2.25
CA GLU A 131 16.19 11.12 1.52
C GLU A 131 16.16 9.96 2.53
N LEU A 132 15.56 8.86 2.14
CA LEU A 132 15.45 7.70 3.02
C LEU A 132 16.66 6.78 2.87
N PHE A 133 17.03 6.16 3.97
CA PHE A 133 17.94 5.02 4.00
C PHE A 133 17.29 3.89 4.78
N ARG A 134 17.76 2.67 4.57
CA ARG A 134 17.31 1.49 5.31
C ARG A 134 18.37 1.02 6.29
N ILE A 135 17.98 0.67 7.49
CA ILE A 135 18.84 -0.10 8.38
C ILE A 135 18.81 -1.55 7.93
N GLY A 136 19.89 -2.04 7.32
CA GLY A 136 19.99 -3.42 6.85
C GLY A 136 20.17 -4.42 8.00
N ALA A 137 21.02 -4.06 8.97
CA ALA A 137 21.25 -4.85 10.17
C ALA A 137 21.55 -3.94 11.37
N LEU A 138 21.23 -4.43 12.56
CA LEU A 138 21.58 -3.80 13.84
C LEU A 138 21.88 -4.90 14.84
N GLU A 139 23.18 -5.05 15.20
CA GLU A 139 23.66 -6.11 16.09
C GLU A 139 24.64 -5.52 17.10
N GLY A 140 24.24 -5.39 18.36
CA GLY A 140 25.05 -4.74 19.39
C GLY A 140 25.38 -3.30 19.05
N ASP A 141 26.68 -2.95 18.93
CA ASP A 141 27.13 -1.61 18.50
C ASP A 141 27.39 -1.51 17.00
N HIS A 142 26.94 -2.46 16.21
CA HIS A 142 27.14 -2.46 14.76
C HIS A 142 25.81 -2.17 14.03
N LEU A 143 25.81 -1.14 13.17
CA LEU A 143 24.68 -0.70 12.35
C LEU A 143 25.11 -0.73 10.88
N VAL A 144 24.32 -1.41 10.05
CA VAL A 144 24.44 -1.37 8.57
C VAL A 144 23.39 -0.42 8.02
N ALA A 145 23.82 0.66 7.39
CA ALA A 145 22.95 1.64 6.74
C ALA A 145 23.03 1.52 5.22
N ASP A 146 21.95 1.11 4.57
CA ASP A 146 21.86 1.02 3.11
C ASP A 146 21.21 2.30 2.55
N LEU A 147 22.02 3.10 1.84
CA LEU A 147 21.61 4.35 1.21
C LEU A 147 21.18 4.13 -0.26
N ASN A 148 21.23 2.90 -0.75
CA ASN A 148 20.74 2.57 -2.06
C ASN A 148 19.21 2.69 -2.13
N HIS A 149 18.70 2.90 -3.34
CA HIS A 149 17.25 2.83 -3.56
C HIS A 149 16.75 1.40 -3.33
N PRO A 150 15.61 1.17 -2.61
CA PRO A 150 15.14 -0.18 -2.31
C PRO A 150 14.80 -1.03 -3.55
N LEU A 151 14.52 -0.40 -4.69
CA LEU A 151 14.33 -1.10 -5.98
C LEU A 151 15.63 -1.35 -6.75
N ALA A 152 16.79 -0.90 -6.26
CA ALA A 152 18.05 -1.12 -6.96
C ALA A 152 18.32 -2.63 -7.12
N GLY A 153 18.65 -3.03 -8.34
CA GLY A 153 18.90 -4.43 -8.68
C GLY A 153 17.65 -5.28 -8.99
N HIS A 154 16.45 -4.71 -8.89
CA HIS A 154 15.23 -5.40 -9.32
C HIS A 154 14.94 -5.19 -10.81
N ASP A 155 14.36 -6.21 -11.49
CA ASP A 155 13.81 -6.07 -12.84
C ASP A 155 12.49 -5.31 -12.78
N LEU A 156 12.48 -4.08 -13.28
CA LEU A 156 11.34 -3.19 -13.23
C LEU A 156 10.60 -3.18 -14.57
N ARG A 157 9.26 -3.24 -14.52
CA ARG A 157 8.39 -3.14 -15.69
C ARG A 157 7.47 -1.94 -15.50
N LEU A 158 7.73 -0.88 -16.27
CA LEU A 158 6.93 0.33 -16.26
C LEU A 158 5.93 0.32 -17.40
N GLN A 159 4.68 0.66 -17.06
CA GLN A 159 3.64 1.01 -18.04
C GLN A 159 3.17 2.43 -17.73
N ALA A 160 2.80 3.17 -18.77
CA ALA A 160 2.20 4.47 -18.63
C ALA A 160 0.96 4.58 -19.54
N ARG A 161 -0.04 5.32 -19.07
CA ARG A 161 -1.27 5.59 -19.81
C ARG A 161 -1.59 7.07 -19.72
N VAL A 162 -1.74 7.72 -20.87
CA VAL A 162 -2.24 9.10 -20.92
C VAL A 162 -3.74 9.06 -20.61
N MET A 163 -4.14 9.70 -19.51
CA MET A 163 -5.53 9.73 -19.03
C MET A 163 -6.29 10.95 -19.57
N ALA A 164 -5.64 12.11 -19.60
CA ALA A 164 -6.18 13.36 -20.10
C ALA A 164 -5.08 14.23 -20.72
N ARG A 165 -5.49 15.25 -21.46
CA ARG A 165 -4.62 16.25 -22.08
C ARG A 165 -5.15 17.64 -21.78
N HIS A 166 -4.24 18.57 -21.52
CA HIS A 166 -4.55 19.94 -21.15
C HIS A 166 -3.71 20.90 -21.98
N GLU A 167 -4.30 22.01 -22.41
CA GLU A 167 -3.52 23.12 -22.97
C GLU A 167 -2.75 23.81 -21.82
N VAL A 168 -1.45 24.06 -22.03
CA VAL A 168 -0.63 24.73 -21.04
C VAL A 168 -0.97 26.22 -21.05
N GLY A 169 -1.61 26.68 -20.01
CA GLY A 169 -1.96 28.10 -19.82
C GLY A 169 -1.28 28.75 -18.61
N ARG A 170 -0.27 28.11 -18.00
CA ARG A 170 0.38 28.57 -16.76
C ARG A 170 1.90 28.59 -16.88
N ASP A 171 2.47 29.72 -16.46
CA ASP A 171 3.91 29.93 -16.19
C ASP A 171 4.34 29.25 -14.88
N ASP A 172 4.17 27.93 -14.73
CA ASP A 172 4.86 27.22 -13.66
C ASP A 172 6.22 26.73 -14.22
N GLU A 173 7.27 27.46 -13.91
CA GLU A 173 8.61 27.27 -14.48
C GLU A 173 9.34 26.02 -13.91
N ARG A 174 8.78 25.28 -12.98
CA ARG A 174 9.48 24.19 -12.29
C ARG A 174 9.27 22.85 -12.98
N ALA A 175 10.31 22.38 -13.66
CA ALA A 175 10.36 21.00 -14.15
C ALA A 175 10.33 20.00 -12.98
N VAL A 176 9.45 19.01 -13.05
CA VAL A 176 9.41 17.92 -12.09
C VAL A 176 10.29 16.75 -12.54
N ASP A 177 10.79 15.98 -11.59
CA ASP A 177 11.51 14.75 -11.85
C ASP A 177 10.55 13.56 -11.72
N VAL A 178 10.12 13.02 -12.84
CA VAL A 178 9.10 11.98 -12.90
C VAL A 178 9.61 10.67 -12.28
N ALA A 179 10.87 10.31 -12.51
CA ALA A 179 11.45 9.12 -11.89
C ALA A 179 11.43 9.22 -10.36
N ARG A 180 11.78 10.39 -9.83
CA ARG A 180 11.73 10.66 -8.38
C ARG A 180 10.30 10.64 -7.84
N LEU A 181 9.32 11.22 -8.53
CA LEU A 181 7.91 11.17 -8.11
C LEU A 181 7.40 9.74 -8.03
N LEU A 182 7.80 8.88 -8.99
CA LEU A 182 7.41 7.48 -9.03
C LEU A 182 8.05 6.65 -7.91
N THR A 183 9.28 6.96 -7.50
CA THR A 183 10.09 6.03 -6.71
C THR A 183 10.56 6.56 -5.36
N ALA A 184 10.64 7.87 -5.12
CA ALA A 184 11.29 8.44 -3.93
C ALA A 184 10.67 8.01 -2.58
N ARG A 185 9.40 7.65 -2.57
CA ARG A 185 8.70 7.17 -1.38
C ARG A 185 7.74 6.07 -1.77
N GLY A 186 7.96 4.92 -1.21
CA GLY A 186 7.03 3.82 -1.32
C GLY A 186 7.57 2.60 -2.03
N PRO A 187 7.82 2.64 -3.35
CA PRO A 187 8.23 1.46 -4.10
C PRO A 187 9.49 0.78 -3.55
N GLY A 188 9.37 -0.53 -3.28
CA GLY A 188 10.43 -1.34 -2.70
C GLY A 188 10.51 -1.36 -1.18
N MET A 189 9.83 -0.42 -0.48
CA MET A 189 9.91 -0.33 0.99
C MET A 189 9.20 -1.49 1.70
N GLN A 190 8.25 -2.15 1.05
CA GLN A 190 7.51 -3.29 1.58
C GLN A 190 8.30 -4.62 1.54
N ALA A 191 9.31 -4.73 0.69
CA ALA A 191 10.12 -5.95 0.61
C ALA A 191 11.15 -6.04 1.74
N ARG A 192 11.56 -7.25 2.09
CA ARG A 192 12.63 -7.50 3.06
C ARG A 192 14.00 -7.10 2.50
N TRP A 193 14.88 -6.56 3.34
CA TRP A 193 16.25 -6.28 2.96
C TRP A 193 17.05 -7.57 2.83
N ARG A 194 17.44 -7.94 1.61
CA ARG A 194 18.21 -9.17 1.32
C ARG A 194 17.59 -10.41 2.00
N GLY A 195 16.24 -10.51 2.02
CA GLY A 195 15.49 -11.62 2.63
C GLY A 195 15.43 -11.62 4.16
N ARG A 196 16.10 -10.67 4.84
CA ARG A 196 16.06 -10.56 6.32
C ARG A 196 14.73 -9.99 6.78
N PRO A 197 14.08 -10.57 7.79
CA PRO A 197 12.86 -10.03 8.38
C PRO A 197 13.07 -8.60 8.89
N THR A 198 12.07 -7.74 8.69
CA THR A 198 12.05 -6.40 9.30
C THR A 198 11.64 -6.50 10.76
N ASP A 199 12.31 -5.75 11.61
CA ASP A 199 12.04 -5.70 13.06
C ASP A 199 10.79 -4.84 13.35
N PHE A 200 9.60 -5.42 13.10
CA PHE A 200 8.30 -4.82 13.41
C PHE A 200 7.80 -5.17 14.83
N TRP A 201 8.17 -6.36 15.33
CA TRP A 201 7.53 -7.03 16.47
C TRP A 201 8.34 -6.90 17.74
N VAL A 202 8.47 -5.68 18.20
CA VAL A 202 9.15 -5.39 19.46
C VAL A 202 8.18 -5.44 20.63
N ASP A 203 8.71 -5.43 21.85
CA ASP A 203 7.89 -5.36 23.05
C ASP A 203 6.93 -4.17 22.99
N GLY A 204 5.64 -4.43 23.23
CA GLY A 204 4.59 -3.45 23.13
C GLY A 204 4.10 -3.12 21.72
N ALA A 205 4.67 -3.72 20.65
CA ALA A 205 4.27 -3.45 19.25
C ALA A 205 2.77 -3.67 18.98
N LEU A 206 2.15 -4.62 19.66
CA LEU A 206 0.73 -4.97 19.55
C LEU A 206 -0.16 -4.24 20.57
N GLY A 207 0.42 -3.41 21.44
CA GLY A 207 -0.34 -2.54 22.34
C GLY A 207 -1.06 -1.44 21.58
N ARG A 208 -2.03 -0.79 22.23
CA ARG A 208 -2.81 0.34 21.68
C ARG A 208 -2.78 1.51 22.66
N GLU A 209 -2.92 2.72 22.14
CA GLU A 209 -3.04 3.92 22.99
C GLU A 209 -4.31 3.85 23.86
N ASP A 210 -5.44 3.47 23.24
CA ASP A 210 -6.69 3.18 23.94
C ASP A 210 -6.85 1.67 24.14
N PRO A 211 -6.57 1.15 25.36
CA PRO A 211 -6.71 -0.26 25.71
C PRO A 211 -8.14 -0.68 26.06
N GLU A 212 -9.11 0.24 26.04
CA GLU A 212 -10.50 -0.08 26.34
C GLU A 212 -11.05 -1.16 25.39
N SER A 213 -12.00 -1.96 25.92
CA SER A 213 -12.62 -3.04 25.14
C SER A 213 -13.20 -2.54 23.82
N ASP A 214 -12.95 -3.28 22.74
CA ASP A 214 -13.51 -2.99 21.42
C ASP A 214 -15.05 -3.04 21.43
N ALA A 215 -15.64 -3.86 22.28
CA ALA A 215 -17.10 -3.90 22.46
C ALA A 215 -17.67 -2.54 22.91
N VAL A 216 -16.93 -1.77 23.71
CA VAL A 216 -17.36 -0.41 24.12
C VAL A 216 -17.13 0.58 22.98
N PHE A 217 -15.97 0.55 22.34
CA PHE A 217 -15.63 1.46 21.26
C PHE A 217 -16.57 1.31 20.04
N TYR A 218 -16.95 0.07 19.68
CA TYR A 218 -17.83 -0.22 18.55
C TYR A 218 -19.31 -0.39 18.94
N ALA A 219 -19.71 -0.06 20.19
CA ALA A 219 -21.10 -0.17 20.64
C ALA A 219 -22.08 0.70 19.84
N ALA A 220 -21.68 1.93 19.51
CA ALA A 220 -22.49 2.83 18.69
C ALA A 220 -22.24 2.60 17.20
N PRO A 221 -23.27 2.35 16.38
CA PRO A 221 -23.12 2.14 14.95
C PRO A 221 -22.60 3.40 14.25
N ARG A 222 -21.66 3.22 13.31
CA ARG A 222 -21.02 4.27 12.53
C ARG A 222 -21.32 4.09 11.05
N ARG A 223 -22.46 4.57 10.60
CA ARG A 223 -22.89 4.52 9.18
C ARG A 223 -22.24 5.64 8.37
N VAL A 224 -20.91 5.69 8.38
CA VAL A 224 -20.11 6.67 7.63
C VAL A 224 -19.10 5.95 6.77
N HIS A 225 -18.84 6.50 5.59
CA HIS A 225 -17.76 6.01 4.77
C HIS A 225 -16.41 6.50 5.33
N HIS A 226 -15.55 5.58 5.71
CA HIS A 226 -14.21 5.90 6.22
C HIS A 226 -13.22 6.24 5.11
N LEU A 227 -13.51 5.80 3.87
CA LEU A 227 -12.75 6.06 2.67
C LEU A 227 -13.61 6.83 1.66
N ASP A 228 -12.98 7.63 0.81
CA ASP A 228 -13.68 8.32 -0.27
C ASP A 228 -14.24 7.35 -1.34
N ALA A 229 -15.11 7.86 -2.20
CA ALA A 229 -15.78 7.02 -3.20
C ALA A 229 -14.81 6.43 -4.23
N THR A 230 -13.70 7.14 -4.57
CA THR A 230 -12.66 6.63 -5.47
C THR A 230 -11.97 5.42 -4.85
N ALA A 231 -11.50 5.53 -3.61
CA ALA A 231 -10.83 4.43 -2.91
C ALA A 231 -11.75 3.20 -2.76
N ARG A 232 -13.03 3.41 -2.39
CA ARG A 232 -14.02 2.32 -2.28
C ARG A 232 -14.27 1.62 -3.61
N ALA A 233 -14.40 2.38 -4.69
CA ALA A 233 -14.59 1.83 -6.03
C ALA A 233 -13.39 1.00 -6.49
N GLU A 234 -12.16 1.43 -6.16
CA GLU A 234 -10.94 0.70 -6.50
C GLU A 234 -10.76 -0.56 -5.67
N ILE A 235 -11.11 -0.54 -4.39
CA ILE A 235 -11.17 -1.74 -3.54
C ILE A 235 -12.16 -2.75 -4.10
N ALA A 236 -13.39 -2.32 -4.42
CA ALA A 236 -14.41 -3.19 -5.01
C ALA A 236 -13.93 -3.83 -6.31
N ALA A 237 -13.26 -3.05 -7.13
CA ALA A 237 -12.72 -3.52 -8.39
C ALA A 237 -11.54 -4.48 -8.23
N LEU A 238 -10.70 -4.29 -7.21
CA LEU A 238 -9.63 -5.22 -6.87
C LEU A 238 -10.20 -6.56 -6.40
N TYR A 239 -11.23 -6.54 -5.54
CA TYR A 239 -11.92 -7.76 -5.10
C TYR A 239 -12.56 -8.50 -6.27
N GLY A 240 -13.28 -7.79 -7.15
CA GLY A 240 -13.87 -8.39 -8.35
C GLY A 240 -12.85 -9.01 -9.30
N ALA A 241 -11.61 -8.52 -9.32
CA ALA A 241 -10.55 -9.09 -10.15
C ALA A 241 -9.85 -10.32 -9.54
N CYS A 242 -9.92 -10.49 -8.22
CA CYS A 242 -9.16 -11.53 -7.49
C CYS A 242 -10.04 -12.65 -6.94
N ILE A 243 -11.30 -12.37 -6.64
CA ILE A 243 -12.26 -13.34 -6.08
C ILE A 243 -13.00 -14.00 -7.25
N PRO A 244 -13.02 -15.34 -7.34
CA PRO A 244 -13.69 -16.03 -8.44
C PRO A 244 -15.23 -15.85 -8.38
N PRO A 245 -15.92 -15.91 -9.54
CA PRO A 245 -17.37 -15.97 -9.57
C PRO A 245 -17.91 -17.16 -8.76
N GLY A 246 -19.06 -16.95 -8.11
CA GLY A 246 -19.70 -18.01 -7.30
C GLY A 246 -19.00 -18.28 -5.97
N ALA A 247 -18.02 -17.49 -5.57
CA ALA A 247 -17.26 -17.69 -4.33
C ALA A 247 -18.13 -17.56 -3.07
N ARG A 248 -17.85 -18.40 -2.07
CA ARG A 248 -18.30 -18.18 -0.70
C ARG A 248 -17.29 -17.31 0.04
N VAL A 249 -17.69 -16.09 0.40
CA VAL A 249 -16.80 -15.05 0.91
C VAL A 249 -17.07 -14.81 2.41
N LEU A 250 -15.98 -14.70 3.20
CA LEU A 250 -16.03 -14.17 4.55
C LEU A 250 -15.53 -12.71 4.53
N ASP A 251 -16.38 -11.79 4.95
CA ASP A 251 -16.03 -10.39 5.20
C ASP A 251 -15.63 -10.24 6.67
N LEU A 252 -14.33 -10.20 6.91
CA LEU A 252 -13.72 -10.19 8.23
C LEU A 252 -13.62 -8.76 8.76
N MET A 253 -14.01 -8.54 10.01
CA MET A 253 -14.16 -7.22 10.64
C MET A 253 -15.15 -6.34 9.86
N SER A 254 -16.23 -6.96 9.40
CA SER A 254 -17.28 -6.38 8.58
C SER A 254 -18.07 -5.31 9.33
N SER A 255 -18.61 -4.36 8.59
CA SER A 255 -19.47 -3.29 9.03
C SER A 255 -20.70 -3.21 8.11
N TRP A 256 -21.30 -2.04 7.96
CA TRP A 256 -22.48 -1.80 7.11
C TRP A 256 -22.21 -1.79 5.61
N GLU A 257 -20.93 -1.89 5.18
CA GLU A 257 -20.50 -1.95 3.77
C GLU A 257 -19.35 -2.95 3.61
N SER A 258 -19.44 -3.83 2.61
CA SER A 258 -18.44 -4.89 2.34
C SER A 258 -17.53 -4.63 1.15
N HIS A 259 -17.78 -3.61 0.34
CA HIS A 259 -17.03 -3.30 -0.90
C HIS A 259 -16.94 -4.47 -1.91
N LEU A 260 -17.92 -5.39 -1.89
CA LEU A 260 -17.96 -6.59 -2.75
C LEU A 260 -18.84 -6.45 -3.99
N ASP A 261 -19.16 -5.21 -4.40
CA ASP A 261 -20.10 -4.91 -5.49
C ASP A 261 -19.65 -5.42 -6.87
N ARG A 262 -18.35 -5.65 -7.04
CA ARG A 262 -17.75 -6.13 -8.28
C ARG A 262 -17.44 -7.63 -8.27
N VAL A 263 -17.68 -8.32 -7.16
CA VAL A 263 -17.57 -9.78 -7.10
C VAL A 263 -18.78 -10.38 -7.82
N GLU A 264 -18.52 -11.22 -8.80
CA GLU A 264 -19.57 -11.79 -9.66
C GLU A 264 -20.32 -12.90 -8.95
N ALA A 265 -21.64 -12.72 -8.77
CA ALA A 265 -22.59 -13.72 -8.27
C ALA A 265 -22.05 -14.58 -7.10
N PRO A 266 -21.60 -14.02 -5.98
CA PRO A 266 -21.10 -14.81 -4.87
C PRO A 266 -22.19 -15.77 -4.36
N GLU A 267 -21.82 -17.01 -4.04
CA GLU A 267 -22.73 -18.00 -3.44
C GLU A 267 -23.29 -17.50 -2.11
N ALA A 268 -22.41 -16.93 -1.30
CA ALA A 268 -22.76 -16.33 -0.02
C ALA A 268 -21.68 -15.32 0.40
N VAL A 269 -22.10 -14.27 1.09
CA VAL A 269 -21.23 -13.32 1.80
C VAL A 269 -21.57 -13.36 3.28
N ILE A 270 -20.64 -13.80 4.10
CA ILE A 270 -20.80 -13.91 5.53
C ILE A 270 -20.02 -12.77 6.20
N GLY A 271 -20.69 -11.93 6.99
CA GLY A 271 -20.05 -10.86 7.76
C GLY A 271 -19.66 -11.33 9.16
N LEU A 272 -18.43 -11.03 9.57
CA LEU A 272 -18.00 -11.19 10.96
C LEU A 272 -17.49 -9.83 11.44
N GLY A 273 -18.18 -9.21 12.41
CA GLY A 273 -17.89 -7.85 12.87
C GLY A 273 -18.27 -7.63 14.31
N MET A 274 -18.17 -6.37 14.77
CA MET A 274 -18.39 -6.03 16.19
C MET A 274 -19.79 -5.47 16.47
N ASN A 275 -20.44 -4.82 15.51
CA ASN A 275 -21.72 -4.14 15.72
C ASN A 275 -22.85 -4.84 14.95
N ALA A 276 -23.83 -5.37 15.69
CA ALA A 276 -24.95 -6.14 15.12
C ALA A 276 -25.85 -5.27 14.20
N GLU A 277 -26.03 -3.98 14.52
CA GLU A 277 -26.86 -3.09 13.70
C GLU A 277 -26.19 -2.77 12.37
N GLU A 278 -24.88 -2.49 12.37
CA GLU A 278 -24.11 -2.28 11.15
C GLU A 278 -24.14 -3.51 10.26
N LEU A 279 -23.95 -4.71 10.83
CA LEU A 279 -24.02 -5.97 10.11
C LEU A 279 -25.42 -6.23 9.51
N ALA A 280 -26.48 -5.87 10.25
CA ALA A 280 -27.86 -6.02 9.76
C ALA A 280 -28.19 -5.06 8.63
N ASP A 281 -27.58 -3.87 8.61
CA ASP A 281 -27.77 -2.86 7.57
C ASP A 281 -26.93 -3.12 6.31
N ASN A 282 -26.02 -4.08 6.33
CA ASN A 282 -25.16 -4.39 5.19
C ASN A 282 -25.92 -5.21 4.13
N PRO A 283 -26.26 -4.63 2.97
CA PRO A 283 -27.10 -5.28 1.97
C PRO A 283 -26.40 -6.43 1.23
N ARG A 284 -25.10 -6.59 1.41
CA ARG A 284 -24.32 -7.64 0.76
C ARG A 284 -24.24 -8.92 1.56
N LEU A 285 -24.52 -8.87 2.86
CA LEU A 285 -24.41 -10.05 3.71
C LEU A 285 -25.61 -10.98 3.54
N THR A 286 -25.32 -12.25 3.36
CA THR A 286 -26.33 -13.34 3.42
C THR A 286 -26.55 -13.79 4.84
N SER A 287 -25.56 -13.68 5.70
CA SER A 287 -25.60 -13.90 7.13
C SER A 287 -24.46 -13.17 7.84
N SER A 288 -24.59 -12.96 9.14
CA SER A 288 -23.57 -12.28 9.93
C SER A 288 -23.43 -12.88 11.33
N LEU A 289 -22.29 -12.61 11.96
CA LEU A 289 -21.98 -13.00 13.33
C LEU A 289 -21.22 -11.89 14.03
N VAL A 290 -21.65 -11.55 15.26
CA VAL A 290 -20.90 -10.66 16.14
C VAL A 290 -19.78 -11.43 16.82
N HIS A 291 -18.53 -11.00 16.61
CA HIS A 291 -17.36 -11.69 17.12
C HIS A 291 -16.18 -10.72 17.31
N ASP A 292 -15.53 -10.78 18.46
CA ASP A 292 -14.35 -10.00 18.79
C ASP A 292 -13.08 -10.82 18.56
N LEU A 293 -12.36 -10.51 17.49
CA LEU A 293 -11.11 -11.19 17.10
C LEU A 293 -9.94 -10.88 18.04
N ASN A 294 -9.99 -9.77 18.78
CA ASN A 294 -8.96 -9.44 19.75
C ASN A 294 -9.12 -10.20 21.08
N LEU A 295 -10.34 -10.64 21.39
CA LEU A 295 -10.61 -11.53 22.53
C LEU A 295 -10.51 -13.00 22.13
N ARG A 296 -10.97 -13.36 20.95
CA ARG A 296 -11.02 -14.74 20.43
C ARG A 296 -10.59 -14.73 18.96
N PRO A 297 -9.30 -14.95 18.68
CA PRO A 297 -8.78 -14.93 17.31
C PRO A 297 -9.23 -16.12 16.47
N GLU A 298 -9.80 -17.18 17.08
CA GLU A 298 -10.34 -18.35 16.38
C GLU A 298 -11.62 -17.98 15.65
N LEU A 299 -11.75 -18.45 14.41
CA LEU A 299 -12.94 -18.22 13.61
C LEU A 299 -13.98 -19.33 13.86
N PRO A 300 -15.25 -18.99 14.16
CA PRO A 300 -16.30 -19.96 14.50
C PRO A 300 -16.90 -20.64 13.25
N TYR A 301 -16.05 -21.06 12.33
CA TYR A 301 -16.44 -21.72 11.08
C TYR A 301 -15.67 -23.01 10.87
N ALA A 302 -16.25 -23.93 10.11
CA ALA A 302 -15.59 -25.17 9.76
C ALA A 302 -14.35 -24.91 8.87
N ALA A 303 -13.34 -25.78 8.97
CA ALA A 303 -12.19 -25.73 8.09
C ALA A 303 -12.62 -25.86 6.62
N ALA A 304 -11.89 -25.18 5.72
CA ALA A 304 -12.11 -25.23 4.27
C ALA A 304 -13.55 -24.89 3.84
N SER A 305 -14.19 -23.88 4.46
CA SER A 305 -15.56 -23.47 4.18
C SER A 305 -15.68 -22.23 3.31
N PHE A 306 -14.59 -21.48 3.04
CA PHE A 306 -14.59 -20.28 2.24
C PHE A 306 -13.61 -20.34 1.06
N ASP A 307 -14.01 -19.74 -0.06
CA ASP A 307 -13.16 -19.57 -1.24
C ASP A 307 -12.32 -18.29 -1.15
N ALA A 308 -12.88 -17.27 -0.46
CA ALA A 308 -12.20 -16.00 -0.23
C ALA A 308 -12.50 -15.45 1.16
N VAL A 309 -11.53 -14.76 1.74
CA VAL A 309 -11.70 -13.91 2.92
C VAL A 309 -11.21 -12.51 2.57
N VAL A 310 -11.94 -11.47 2.96
CA VAL A 310 -11.54 -10.07 2.82
C VAL A 310 -11.47 -9.40 4.18
N CYS A 311 -10.55 -8.46 4.37
CA CYS A 311 -10.47 -7.57 5.52
C CYS A 311 -10.17 -6.16 5.01
N THR A 312 -11.14 -5.24 5.19
CA THR A 312 -11.05 -3.89 4.63
C THR A 312 -10.89 -2.85 5.73
N ALA A 313 -9.83 -2.01 5.63
CA ALA A 313 -9.55 -0.88 6.53
C ALA A 313 -9.66 -1.22 8.02
N SER A 314 -9.14 -2.39 8.43
CA SER A 314 -9.33 -2.90 9.79
C SER A 314 -8.14 -3.69 10.35
N VAL A 315 -7.19 -4.12 9.52
CA VAL A 315 -6.04 -4.97 9.93
C VAL A 315 -5.18 -4.31 11.00
N GLU A 316 -5.10 -2.99 10.98
CA GLU A 316 -4.36 -2.16 11.93
C GLU A 316 -4.86 -2.24 13.38
N TYR A 317 -6.06 -2.76 13.59
CA TYR A 317 -6.67 -2.90 14.91
C TYR A 317 -6.50 -4.29 15.54
N LEU A 318 -5.92 -5.24 14.82
CA LEU A 318 -5.70 -6.60 15.33
C LEU A 318 -4.53 -6.64 16.31
N THR A 319 -4.80 -6.97 17.55
CA THR A 319 -3.78 -7.16 18.61
C THR A 319 -3.18 -8.56 18.61
N GLN A 320 -3.76 -9.50 17.85
CA GLN A 320 -3.29 -10.86 17.65
C GLN A 320 -3.27 -11.23 16.14
N PRO A 321 -2.63 -10.41 15.25
CA PRO A 321 -2.79 -10.55 13.81
C PRO A 321 -2.33 -11.92 13.28
N GLU A 322 -1.24 -12.49 13.82
CA GLU A 322 -0.73 -13.79 13.38
C GLU A 322 -1.71 -14.93 13.70
N ALA A 323 -2.34 -14.90 14.89
CA ALA A 323 -3.34 -15.90 15.28
C ALA A 323 -4.59 -15.82 14.40
N VAL A 324 -5.10 -14.61 14.14
CA VAL A 324 -6.24 -14.37 13.25
C VAL A 324 -5.93 -14.86 11.83
N PHE A 325 -4.76 -14.54 11.27
CA PHE A 325 -4.38 -14.96 9.92
C PHE A 325 -4.23 -16.48 9.81
N ARG A 326 -3.74 -17.17 10.84
CA ARG A 326 -3.74 -18.62 10.90
C ARG A 326 -5.16 -19.19 10.91
N ALA A 327 -6.07 -18.61 11.71
CA ALA A 327 -7.47 -19.03 11.72
C ALA A 327 -8.14 -18.78 10.36
N VAL A 328 -7.85 -17.66 9.68
CA VAL A 328 -8.30 -17.41 8.31
C VAL A 328 -7.79 -18.50 7.36
N ARG A 329 -6.52 -18.88 7.44
CA ARG A 329 -5.98 -19.96 6.62
C ARG A 329 -6.69 -21.29 6.84
N GLU A 330 -7.11 -21.60 8.06
CA GLU A 330 -7.83 -22.85 8.36
C GLU A 330 -9.22 -22.88 7.72
N VAL A 331 -9.96 -21.79 7.75
CA VAL A 331 -11.31 -21.71 7.19
C VAL A 331 -11.35 -21.56 5.67
N LEU A 332 -10.28 -21.11 5.04
CA LEU A 332 -10.14 -21.07 3.58
C LEU A 332 -10.03 -22.49 3.01
N ARG A 333 -10.57 -22.70 1.82
CA ARG A 333 -10.28 -23.89 0.99
C ARG A 333 -8.83 -23.87 0.48
N PRO A 334 -8.23 -25.01 0.11
CA PRO A 334 -6.97 -25.00 -0.65
C PRO A 334 -7.08 -24.05 -1.85
N ASP A 335 -6.03 -23.29 -2.16
CA ASP A 335 -5.99 -22.21 -3.16
C ASP A 335 -6.93 -21.02 -2.88
N GLY A 336 -7.70 -21.03 -1.81
CA GLY A 336 -8.53 -19.91 -1.38
C GLY A 336 -7.70 -18.67 -1.09
N VAL A 337 -8.26 -17.48 -1.39
CA VAL A 337 -7.55 -16.20 -1.29
C VAL A 337 -7.93 -15.45 -0.02
N PHE A 338 -6.93 -14.92 0.69
CA PHE A 338 -7.13 -13.91 1.72
C PHE A 338 -6.62 -12.57 1.23
N MET A 339 -7.46 -11.53 1.26
CA MET A 339 -7.13 -10.18 0.81
C MET A 339 -7.32 -9.19 1.95
N VAL A 340 -6.28 -8.42 2.23
CA VAL A 340 -6.29 -7.32 3.20
C VAL A 340 -6.10 -6.03 2.45
N THR A 341 -7.04 -5.08 2.60
CA THR A 341 -6.95 -3.74 2.03
C THR A 341 -7.00 -2.69 3.12
N PHE A 342 -6.23 -1.63 2.98
CA PHE A 342 -6.18 -0.51 3.92
C PHE A 342 -5.77 0.79 3.22
N SER A 343 -5.78 1.89 3.96
CA SER A 343 -5.41 3.22 3.50
C SER A 343 -4.47 3.88 4.52
N ASP A 344 -4.20 5.16 4.34
CA ASP A 344 -3.52 6.01 5.34
C ASP A 344 -4.47 6.47 6.46
N ARG A 345 -5.76 6.17 6.35
CA ARG A 345 -6.80 6.53 7.32
C ARG A 345 -7.03 5.40 8.33
N CYS A 346 -6.99 5.76 9.60
CA CYS A 346 -7.29 4.83 10.70
C CYS A 346 -7.82 5.59 11.93
N PHE A 347 -8.26 4.87 12.95
CA PHE A 347 -8.48 5.37 14.29
C PHE A 347 -7.17 5.28 15.07
N PRO A 348 -6.39 6.36 15.25
CA PRO A 348 -5.03 6.27 15.78
C PRO A 348 -4.95 5.61 17.15
N THR A 349 -5.92 5.89 18.04
CA THR A 349 -5.92 5.35 19.40
C THR A 349 -6.19 3.85 19.48
N LYS A 350 -6.84 3.28 18.46
CA LYS A 350 -7.16 1.85 18.35
C LYS A 350 -6.17 1.07 17.49
N ALA A 351 -5.37 1.75 16.67
CA ALA A 351 -4.34 1.09 15.89
C ALA A 351 -3.23 0.54 16.81
N ILE A 352 -2.65 -0.59 16.44
CA ILE A 352 -1.51 -1.16 17.17
C ILE A 352 -0.30 -0.21 17.14
N ALA A 353 0.48 -0.18 18.20
CA ALA A 353 1.62 0.73 18.36
C ALA A 353 2.68 0.57 17.24
N ALA A 354 2.79 -0.60 16.63
CA ALA A 354 3.65 -0.82 15.47
C ALA A 354 3.20 -0.04 14.23
N TRP A 355 1.92 0.30 14.08
CA TRP A 355 1.35 0.88 12.87
C TRP A 355 1.71 2.36 12.66
N GLU A 356 1.59 3.16 13.71
CA GLU A 356 1.71 4.61 13.64
C GLU A 356 3.07 5.10 13.11
N PRO A 357 4.23 4.55 13.57
CA PRO A 357 5.54 5.05 13.14
C PRO A 357 5.97 4.57 11.75
N LEU A 358 5.15 3.74 11.07
CA LEU A 358 5.46 3.19 9.76
C LEU A 358 5.08 4.14 8.63
N TYR A 359 5.91 4.22 7.59
CA TYR A 359 5.46 4.72 6.29
C TYR A 359 4.41 3.76 5.70
N ASP A 360 3.52 4.25 4.83
CA ASP A 360 2.41 3.46 4.28
C ASP A 360 2.89 2.15 3.63
N PHE A 361 4.01 2.18 2.93
CA PHE A 361 4.59 0.99 2.31
C PHE A 361 5.27 0.06 3.32
N GLU A 362 5.77 0.58 4.43
CA GLU A 362 6.21 -0.28 5.54
C GLU A 362 5.02 -0.97 6.22
N ARG A 363 3.83 -0.33 6.26
CA ARG A 363 2.59 -0.98 6.70
C ARG A 363 2.24 -2.15 5.79
N MET A 364 2.41 -2.02 4.47
CA MET A 364 2.31 -3.18 3.57
C MET A 364 3.34 -4.26 3.91
N GLY A 365 4.57 -3.88 4.21
CA GLY A 365 5.62 -4.80 4.65
C GLY A 365 5.28 -5.53 5.95
N LEU A 366 4.65 -4.84 6.92
CA LEU A 366 4.16 -5.44 8.15
C LEU A 366 3.06 -6.46 7.88
N VAL A 367 2.05 -6.09 7.07
CA VAL A 367 0.96 -7.02 6.70
C VAL A 367 1.51 -8.22 5.93
N LEU A 368 2.45 -7.99 5.01
CA LEU A 368 3.14 -9.07 4.27
C LEU A 368 3.87 -10.02 5.23
N ASP A 369 4.54 -9.49 6.27
CA ASP A 369 5.21 -10.31 7.29
C ASP A 369 4.22 -11.19 8.07
N VAL A 370 3.01 -10.67 8.37
CA VAL A 370 1.95 -11.49 9.01
C VAL A 370 1.49 -12.62 8.09
N PHE A 371 1.30 -12.37 6.80
CA PHE A 371 0.97 -13.43 5.81
C PHE A 371 2.04 -14.52 5.78
N LEU A 372 3.31 -14.12 5.73
CA LEU A 372 4.45 -15.05 5.73
C LEU A 372 4.48 -15.91 7.00
N ARG A 373 4.31 -15.30 8.18
CA ARG A 373 4.26 -16.00 9.48
C ARG A 373 3.09 -16.94 9.61
N ALA A 374 1.94 -16.58 9.02
CA ALA A 374 0.76 -17.43 9.00
C ALA A 374 0.83 -18.56 7.96
N GLY A 375 1.86 -18.56 7.09
CA GLY A 375 2.12 -19.63 6.12
C GLY A 375 1.26 -19.56 4.87
N PHE A 376 0.89 -18.35 4.44
CA PHE A 376 0.30 -18.11 3.12
C PHE A 376 1.37 -18.14 2.03
N VAL A 377 0.96 -18.46 0.80
CA VAL A 377 1.81 -18.54 -0.39
C VAL A 377 1.28 -17.64 -1.51
N ASP A 378 2.01 -17.54 -2.63
CA ASP A 378 1.64 -16.72 -3.80
C ASP A 378 1.28 -15.27 -3.44
N LEU A 379 2.11 -14.69 -2.58
CA LEU A 379 1.86 -13.37 -2.04
C LEU A 379 1.95 -12.29 -3.12
N SER A 380 1.09 -11.30 -2.99
CA SER A 380 1.08 -10.13 -3.87
C SER A 380 0.78 -8.87 -3.07
N THR A 381 1.33 -7.74 -3.52
CA THR A 381 0.99 -6.41 -3.01
C THR A 381 0.50 -5.50 -4.14
N PHE A 382 -0.36 -4.58 -3.79
CA PHE A 382 -0.88 -3.56 -4.68
C PHE A 382 -0.95 -2.23 -3.96
N SER A 383 -0.55 -1.14 -4.65
CA SER A 383 -0.81 0.21 -4.19
C SER A 383 -1.37 1.07 -5.31
N LEU A 384 -2.27 1.99 -4.96
CA LEU A 384 -2.80 2.99 -5.87
C LEU A 384 -2.83 4.34 -5.17
N ARG A 385 -2.19 5.35 -5.77
CA ARG A 385 -2.04 6.69 -5.20
C ARG A 385 -2.24 7.77 -6.25
N GLY A 386 -2.54 8.98 -5.78
CA GLY A 386 -2.54 10.18 -6.61
C GLY A 386 -3.81 10.43 -7.41
N LEU A 387 -4.78 9.53 -7.43
CA LEU A 387 -6.06 9.77 -8.12
C LEU A 387 -6.75 11.02 -7.55
N PRO A 388 -7.47 11.77 -8.38
CA PRO A 388 -8.22 12.92 -7.91
C PRO A 388 -9.29 12.52 -6.89
N ARG A 389 -9.46 13.30 -5.84
CA ARG A 389 -10.54 13.13 -4.88
C ARG A 389 -11.86 13.51 -5.52
N PRO A 390 -12.96 12.77 -5.24
CA PRO A 390 -14.29 13.14 -5.73
C PRO A 390 -14.66 14.57 -5.31
N PRO A 391 -15.21 15.40 -6.21
CA PRO A 391 -15.50 16.82 -5.91
C PRO A 391 -16.58 17.01 -4.85
N ASP A 392 -17.42 16.01 -4.62
CA ASP A 392 -18.48 15.95 -3.61
C ASP A 392 -18.02 15.39 -2.27
N ASP A 393 -16.75 14.94 -2.16
CA ASP A 393 -16.17 14.48 -0.90
C ASP A 393 -16.01 15.65 0.08
N PRO A 394 -16.35 15.48 1.38
CA PRO A 394 -16.24 16.55 2.39
C PRO A 394 -14.84 17.14 2.54
N TYR A 395 -13.81 16.43 2.12
CA TYR A 395 -12.40 16.84 2.19
C TYR A 395 -11.84 17.34 0.86
N ALA A 396 -12.62 17.42 -0.22
CA ALA A 396 -12.14 17.81 -1.56
C ALA A 396 -11.41 19.16 -1.59
N GLY A 397 -11.85 20.11 -0.74
CA GLY A 397 -11.19 21.41 -0.62
C GLY A 397 -9.90 21.45 0.23
N ARG A 398 -9.55 20.33 0.88
CA ARG A 398 -8.39 20.22 1.79
C ARG A 398 -7.35 19.22 1.33
N LEU A 399 -7.79 18.13 0.69
CA LEU A 399 -6.97 17.03 0.22
C LEU A 399 -7.08 16.95 -1.29
N GLY A 400 -5.97 17.16 -2.00
CA GLY A 400 -5.93 17.19 -3.47
C GLY A 400 -6.11 15.81 -4.12
N HIS A 401 -5.87 14.73 -3.37
CA HIS A 401 -5.91 13.36 -3.88
C HIS A 401 -6.91 12.51 -3.10
N ALA A 402 -7.44 11.50 -3.77
CA ALA A 402 -8.24 10.44 -3.16
C ALA A 402 -7.42 9.70 -2.09
N ASP A 403 -8.12 9.04 -1.16
CA ASP A 403 -7.48 8.19 -0.17
C ASP A 403 -6.71 7.08 -0.90
N PRO A 404 -5.43 6.82 -0.56
CA PRO A 404 -4.65 5.79 -1.22
C PRO A 404 -5.22 4.41 -0.89
N VAL A 405 -5.07 3.47 -1.82
CA VAL A 405 -5.44 2.06 -1.61
C VAL A 405 -4.17 1.23 -1.56
N PHE A 406 -4.01 0.50 -0.46
CA PHE A 406 -2.97 -0.49 -0.25
C PHE A 406 -3.61 -1.85 -0.06
N ALA A 407 -3.04 -2.88 -0.66
CA ALA A 407 -3.51 -4.25 -0.50
C ALA A 407 -2.37 -5.25 -0.44
N VAL A 408 -2.57 -6.27 0.39
CA VAL A 408 -1.72 -7.47 0.45
C VAL A 408 -2.63 -8.67 0.43
N TRP A 409 -2.30 -9.67 -0.38
CA TRP A 409 -3.04 -10.93 -0.39
C TRP A 409 -2.15 -12.12 -0.64
N GLY A 410 -2.64 -13.27 -0.24
CA GLY A 410 -2.01 -14.55 -0.46
C GLY A 410 -3.02 -15.67 -0.56
N ARG A 411 -2.54 -16.86 -0.91
CA ARG A 411 -3.36 -18.08 -1.04
C ARG A 411 -3.05 -19.07 0.07
N ARG A 412 -4.05 -19.82 0.46
CA ARG A 412 -3.85 -21.03 1.26
C ARG A 412 -3.12 -22.05 0.41
N PRO A 413 -1.99 -22.67 0.88
CA PRO A 413 -1.35 -23.79 0.21
C PRO A 413 -2.23 -25.03 0.14
#